data_32c533cc6b5e0c763317c1ac5f698728
#
_entry.id   32c533cc6b5e0c763317c1ac5f698728
#
_cell.length_a   1.000
_cell.length_b   1.000
_cell.length_c   1.000
_cell.angle_alpha   90.00
_cell.angle_beta   90.00
_cell.angle_gamma   90.00
#
_symmetry.space_group_name_H-M   'P 1'
#
loop_
_entity.id
_entity.type
_entity.pdbx_description
1 polymer ?
#
loop_
_entity_poly.entity_id
_entity_poly.type
_entity_poly.pdbx_seq_one_letter_code
_entity_poly.pdbx_strand_id
1 'polypeptide(L)'
;MTSPAIPDLLYSDVEDDLRAAVRAVLADRCGHAAVLGRIESAEPYDPALWRLLAAELGLAGLLVPEKLGGQGASAREAAVVLEELGGAVAPVPFLGSAVLATTALLGCDTADPATAALLGRLAAGEARAALAVPLSAAPGDGFPATVRADAGGRLTGAVTSVADALTAGVLVVPALGPEGPGLYEVAAAQAASERPVSLDLTRPLADLRFDAAAGRLLAGGDSAVAALERALLTGAGLLASEQLGLAQWCLDETVRYLGQRRQFGRVVGSFQALKHRLADLWLDVVSARAAARNAAGVLAAWPSDPAEVSLAVALAQAYVSPVAVRAAEEAVQLHGGIGMTWEHPVHLYLKRAKADEIALGTPGRHRRALAVPVDLPPAA
;
A
#
# COMPACT_ATOMS: atom_id res chain seq x y z
N MET A 1 -15.36 22.58 22.67
CA MET A 1 -14.46 21.69 21.92
C MET A 1 -14.85 20.27 22.30
N THR A 2 -15.55 19.55 21.44
CA THR A 2 -15.82 18.11 21.61
C THR A 2 -14.49 17.39 21.49
N SER A 3 -14.10 16.59 22.51
CA SER A 3 -12.94 15.68 22.39
C SER A 3 -13.11 14.85 21.13
N PRO A 4 -12.06 14.70 20.31
CA PRO A 4 -12.14 13.81 19.16
C PRO A 4 -12.53 12.42 19.66
N ALA A 5 -13.48 11.77 18.98
CA ALA A 5 -13.87 10.43 19.31
C ALA A 5 -12.65 9.51 19.06
N ILE A 6 -12.20 8.82 20.11
CA ILE A 6 -11.12 7.83 19.96
C ILE A 6 -11.64 6.73 19.01
N PRO A 7 -10.95 6.45 17.89
CA PRO A 7 -11.38 5.39 16.98
C PRO A 7 -11.46 4.04 17.70
N ASP A 8 -12.49 3.27 17.41
CA ASP A 8 -12.54 1.88 17.86
C ASP A 8 -11.44 1.08 17.14
N LEU A 9 -10.52 0.53 17.92
CA LEU A 9 -9.40 -0.26 17.41
C LEU A 9 -9.77 -1.75 17.22
N LEU A 10 -10.97 -2.15 17.60
CA LEU A 10 -11.49 -3.49 17.34
C LEU A 10 -12.13 -3.54 15.96
N TYR A 11 -12.16 -4.71 15.37
CA TYR A 11 -12.92 -4.94 14.15
C TYR A 11 -14.39 -5.16 14.48
N SER A 12 -15.26 -4.68 13.60
CA SER A 12 -16.67 -5.02 13.58
C SER A 12 -16.89 -6.41 13.00
N ASP A 13 -18.06 -6.99 13.21
CA ASP A 13 -18.42 -8.30 12.63
C ASP A 13 -18.28 -8.30 11.09
N VAL A 14 -18.61 -7.17 10.43
CA VAL A 14 -18.49 -7.02 8.97
C VAL A 14 -17.00 -7.03 8.54
N GLU A 15 -16.13 -6.36 9.30
CA GLU A 15 -14.69 -6.35 9.02
C GLU A 15 -14.07 -7.74 9.27
N ASP A 16 -14.53 -8.47 10.28
CA ASP A 16 -14.09 -9.84 10.55
C ASP A 16 -14.58 -10.83 9.49
N ASP A 17 -15.83 -10.72 9.01
CA ASP A 17 -16.35 -11.51 7.88
C ASP A 17 -15.57 -11.24 6.59
N LEU A 18 -15.30 -9.96 6.28
CA LEU A 18 -14.45 -9.55 5.15
C LEU A 18 -13.05 -10.17 5.25
N ARG A 19 -12.45 -10.08 6.44
CA ARG A 19 -11.14 -10.70 6.72
C ARG A 19 -11.16 -12.19 6.45
N ALA A 20 -12.17 -12.90 6.97
CA ALA A 20 -12.29 -14.34 6.79
C ALA A 20 -12.41 -14.72 5.31
N ALA A 21 -13.22 -13.98 4.54
CA ALA A 21 -13.40 -14.21 3.11
C ALA A 21 -12.08 -13.99 2.32
N VAL A 22 -11.39 -12.87 2.56
CA VAL A 22 -10.11 -12.57 1.89
C VAL A 22 -9.05 -13.61 2.26
N ARG A 23 -8.92 -13.94 3.54
CA ARG A 23 -7.98 -14.96 4.04
C ARG A 23 -8.22 -16.32 3.40
N ALA A 24 -9.46 -16.76 3.26
CA ALA A 24 -9.81 -18.04 2.63
C ALA A 24 -9.31 -18.09 1.17
N VAL A 25 -9.54 -17.01 0.40
CA VAL A 25 -9.06 -16.92 -1.00
C VAL A 25 -7.53 -16.94 -1.06
N LEU A 26 -6.86 -16.18 -0.19
CA LEU A 26 -5.41 -16.09 -0.19
C LEU A 26 -4.76 -17.42 0.27
N ALA A 27 -5.36 -18.12 1.22
CA ALA A 27 -4.89 -19.45 1.65
C ALA A 27 -4.96 -20.49 0.51
N ASP A 28 -5.98 -20.39 -0.37
CA ASP A 28 -6.11 -21.27 -1.53
C ASP A 28 -5.17 -20.88 -2.69
N ARG A 29 -4.94 -19.59 -2.92
CA ARG A 29 -4.29 -19.07 -4.14
C ARG A 29 -2.87 -18.54 -3.97
N CYS A 30 -2.50 -18.11 -2.76
CA CYS A 30 -1.21 -17.45 -2.47
C CYS A 30 -0.25 -18.34 -1.66
N GLY A 31 -0.31 -19.66 -1.82
CA GLY A 31 0.73 -20.51 -1.25
C GLY A 31 2.12 -20.15 -1.76
N HIS A 32 3.16 -20.37 -0.96
CA HIS A 32 4.55 -19.99 -1.27
C HIS A 32 5.00 -20.35 -2.70
N ALA A 33 4.77 -21.58 -3.13
CA ALA A 33 5.16 -22.03 -4.48
C ALA A 33 4.40 -21.26 -5.58
N ALA A 34 3.15 -20.88 -5.35
CA ALA A 34 2.37 -20.09 -6.31
C ALA A 34 2.92 -18.66 -6.42
N VAL A 35 3.25 -18.03 -5.30
CA VAL A 35 3.84 -16.68 -5.29
C VAL A 35 5.21 -16.71 -5.97
N LEU A 36 6.10 -17.67 -5.64
CA LEU A 36 7.39 -17.82 -6.29
C LEU A 36 7.25 -18.00 -7.81
N GLY A 37 6.44 -18.95 -8.24
CA GLY A 37 6.22 -19.19 -9.68
C GLY A 37 5.68 -17.95 -10.40
N ARG A 38 4.89 -17.13 -9.71
CA ARG A 38 4.37 -15.89 -10.28
C ARG A 38 5.45 -14.81 -10.43
N ILE A 39 6.23 -14.53 -9.40
CA ILE A 39 7.25 -13.47 -9.44
C ILE A 39 8.44 -13.80 -10.36
N GLU A 40 8.68 -15.08 -10.64
CA GLU A 40 9.70 -15.56 -11.59
C GLU A 40 9.18 -15.60 -13.04
N SER A 41 7.88 -15.39 -13.25
CA SER A 41 7.27 -15.38 -14.60
C SER A 41 7.42 -14.01 -15.28
N ALA A 42 7.12 -14.00 -16.59
CA ALA A 42 7.04 -12.75 -17.35
C ALA A 42 5.89 -11.84 -16.88
N GLU A 43 4.83 -12.43 -16.31
CA GLU A 43 3.68 -11.73 -15.76
C GLU A 43 3.72 -11.80 -14.22
N PRO A 44 4.35 -10.82 -13.55
CA PRO A 44 4.58 -10.87 -12.11
C PRO A 44 3.31 -10.72 -11.25
N TYR A 45 2.19 -10.32 -11.84
CA TYR A 45 0.87 -10.29 -11.19
C TYR A 45 0.07 -11.53 -11.50
N ASP A 46 -0.86 -11.88 -10.59
CA ASP A 46 -1.82 -12.94 -10.81
C ASP A 46 -3.16 -12.35 -11.30
N PRO A 47 -3.44 -12.38 -12.63
CA PRO A 47 -4.68 -11.80 -13.15
C PRO A 47 -5.93 -12.59 -12.73
N ALA A 48 -5.81 -13.89 -12.46
CA ALA A 48 -6.93 -14.70 -11.99
C ALA A 48 -7.27 -14.38 -10.52
N LEU A 49 -6.24 -14.28 -9.67
CA LEU A 49 -6.41 -13.83 -8.30
C LEU A 49 -6.97 -12.41 -8.24
N TRP A 50 -6.43 -11.48 -9.07
CA TRP A 50 -6.94 -10.12 -9.11
C TRP A 50 -8.42 -10.08 -9.50
N ARG A 51 -8.83 -10.81 -10.53
CA ARG A 51 -10.25 -10.88 -10.94
C ARG A 51 -11.13 -11.39 -9.81
N LEU A 52 -10.73 -12.43 -9.10
CA LEU A 52 -11.46 -12.98 -7.98
C LEU A 52 -11.62 -11.95 -6.85
N LEU A 53 -10.52 -11.32 -6.44
CA LEU A 53 -10.54 -10.30 -5.38
C LEU A 53 -11.29 -9.03 -5.82
N ALA A 54 -10.98 -8.52 -7.01
CA ALA A 54 -11.48 -7.22 -7.47
C ALA A 54 -12.95 -7.27 -7.89
N ALA A 55 -13.33 -8.25 -8.73
CA ALA A 55 -14.65 -8.31 -9.33
C ALA A 55 -15.61 -9.20 -8.55
N GLU A 56 -15.18 -10.41 -8.16
CA GLU A 56 -16.09 -11.36 -7.52
C GLU A 56 -16.32 -11.05 -6.03
N LEU A 57 -15.26 -10.58 -5.31
CA LEU A 57 -15.40 -10.08 -3.94
C LEU A 57 -15.64 -8.57 -3.86
N GLY A 58 -15.60 -7.84 -4.98
CA GLY A 58 -15.85 -6.40 -5.04
C GLY A 58 -14.79 -5.51 -4.39
N LEU A 59 -13.57 -6.05 -4.11
CA LEU A 59 -12.56 -5.34 -3.32
C LEU A 59 -11.97 -4.14 -4.04
N ALA A 60 -11.94 -4.13 -5.39
CA ALA A 60 -11.47 -2.98 -6.17
C ALA A 60 -12.36 -1.74 -5.98
N GLY A 61 -13.62 -1.96 -5.64
CA GLY A 61 -14.64 -0.92 -5.44
C GLY A 61 -14.82 -0.45 -4.00
N LEU A 62 -14.07 -0.96 -3.02
CA LEU A 62 -14.31 -0.65 -1.60
C LEU A 62 -14.38 0.86 -1.33
N LEU A 63 -13.39 1.64 -1.78
CA LEU A 63 -13.32 3.08 -1.56
C LEU A 63 -14.18 3.91 -2.51
N VAL A 64 -14.75 3.31 -3.54
CA VAL A 64 -15.60 4.00 -4.51
C VAL A 64 -17.03 4.09 -3.98
N PRO A 65 -17.65 5.29 -3.95
CA PRO A 65 -19.04 5.45 -3.52
C PRO A 65 -20.02 4.60 -4.35
N GLU A 66 -21.09 4.13 -3.73
CA GLU A 66 -22.15 3.32 -4.39
C GLU A 66 -22.72 4.00 -5.65
N LYS A 67 -22.94 5.32 -5.59
CA LYS A 67 -23.43 6.12 -6.73
C LYS A 67 -22.51 6.09 -7.97
N LEU A 68 -21.25 5.67 -7.80
CA LEU A 68 -20.25 5.50 -8.84
C LEU A 68 -19.96 4.03 -9.14
N GLY A 69 -20.78 3.11 -8.63
CA GLY A 69 -20.67 1.67 -8.87
C GLY A 69 -19.75 0.92 -7.91
N GLY A 70 -19.30 1.56 -6.81
CA GLY A 70 -18.47 0.93 -5.78
C GLY A 70 -19.26 0.37 -4.61
N GLN A 71 -18.55 0.00 -3.54
CA GLN A 71 -19.12 -0.55 -2.31
C GLN A 71 -19.42 0.52 -1.25
N GLY A 72 -18.90 1.75 -1.41
CA GLY A 72 -19.07 2.82 -0.42
C GLY A 72 -18.51 2.49 0.96
N ALA A 73 -17.56 1.56 1.02
CA ALA A 73 -16.88 1.17 2.26
C ALA A 73 -15.85 2.25 2.68
N SER A 74 -15.30 2.08 3.86
CA SER A 74 -14.35 3.01 4.45
C SER A 74 -12.89 2.57 4.29
N ALA A 75 -11.97 3.39 4.77
CA ALA A 75 -10.56 3.02 4.86
C ALA A 75 -10.32 1.85 5.83
N ARG A 76 -11.24 1.54 6.74
CA ARG A 76 -11.10 0.41 7.67
C ARG A 76 -11.22 -0.93 6.95
N GLU A 77 -12.19 -1.09 6.05
CA GLU A 77 -12.33 -2.30 5.23
C GLU A 77 -11.15 -2.46 4.27
N ALA A 78 -10.67 -1.37 3.66
CA ALA A 78 -9.47 -1.40 2.81
C ALA A 78 -8.21 -1.80 3.63
N ALA A 79 -8.11 -1.37 4.88
CA ALA A 79 -7.05 -1.76 5.81
C ALA A 79 -7.08 -3.26 6.13
N VAL A 80 -8.26 -3.83 6.37
CA VAL A 80 -8.45 -5.27 6.57
C VAL A 80 -7.93 -6.06 5.37
N VAL A 81 -8.29 -5.63 4.16
CA VAL A 81 -7.82 -6.29 2.93
C VAL A 81 -6.30 -6.21 2.80
N LEU A 82 -5.70 -5.03 3.05
CA LEU A 82 -4.24 -4.87 2.97
C LEU A 82 -3.51 -5.68 4.05
N GLU A 83 -4.05 -5.80 5.26
CA GLU A 83 -3.47 -6.66 6.31
C GLU A 83 -3.39 -8.13 5.83
N GLU A 84 -4.45 -8.65 5.21
CA GLU A 84 -4.45 -10.02 4.68
C GLU A 84 -3.54 -10.17 3.44
N LEU A 85 -3.52 -9.18 2.54
CA LEU A 85 -2.63 -9.18 1.36
C LEU A 85 -1.15 -9.13 1.78
N GLY A 86 -0.82 -8.35 2.82
CA GLY A 86 0.53 -8.30 3.40
C GLY A 86 0.92 -9.62 4.04
N GLY A 87 0.02 -10.25 4.79
CA GLY A 87 0.22 -11.58 5.37
C GLY A 87 0.45 -12.68 4.34
N ALA A 88 -0.01 -12.51 3.10
CA ALA A 88 0.20 -13.44 2.00
C ALA A 88 1.25 -12.99 0.97
N VAL A 89 1.86 -11.81 1.12
CA VAL A 89 2.70 -11.14 0.10
C VAL A 89 2.11 -11.23 -1.30
N ALA A 90 0.79 -11.02 -1.39
CA ALA A 90 0.01 -11.29 -2.59
C ALA A 90 0.44 -10.38 -3.75
N PRO A 91 0.74 -10.92 -4.95
CA PRO A 91 1.19 -10.14 -6.11
C PRO A 91 -0.02 -9.59 -6.90
N VAL A 92 -0.76 -8.67 -6.28
CA VAL A 92 -1.95 -8.01 -6.86
C VAL A 92 -1.85 -6.49 -6.72
N PRO A 93 -2.40 -5.70 -7.68
CA PRO A 93 -2.23 -4.25 -7.73
C PRO A 93 -3.24 -3.51 -6.83
N PHE A 94 -3.47 -3.99 -5.59
CA PHE A 94 -4.48 -3.41 -4.71
C PHE A 94 -4.05 -2.01 -4.22
N LEU A 95 -2.83 -1.88 -3.71
CA LEU A 95 -2.33 -0.59 -3.20
C LEU A 95 -2.27 0.47 -4.32
N GLY A 96 -1.74 0.12 -5.50
CA GLY A 96 -1.58 1.07 -6.60
C GLY A 96 -2.91 1.45 -7.25
N SER A 97 -3.77 0.46 -7.53
CA SER A 97 -5.01 0.67 -8.28
C SER A 97 -6.19 1.00 -7.36
N ALA A 98 -6.54 0.11 -6.42
CA ALA A 98 -7.73 0.28 -5.58
C ALA A 98 -7.56 1.36 -4.50
N VAL A 99 -6.32 1.67 -4.11
CA VAL A 99 -6.05 2.71 -3.10
C VAL A 99 -5.53 4.00 -3.76
N LEU A 100 -4.30 4.01 -4.26
CA LEU A 100 -3.63 5.26 -4.70
C LEU A 100 -4.35 5.92 -5.89
N ALA A 101 -4.50 5.20 -7.00
CA ALA A 101 -5.12 5.76 -8.21
C ALA A 101 -6.60 6.09 -7.99
N THR A 102 -7.35 5.21 -7.33
CA THR A 102 -8.76 5.42 -7.00
C THR A 102 -8.94 6.65 -6.10
N THR A 103 -8.12 6.80 -5.05
CA THR A 103 -8.22 7.96 -4.15
C THR A 103 -7.86 9.27 -4.87
N ALA A 104 -6.85 9.26 -5.75
CA ALA A 104 -6.53 10.43 -6.58
C ALA A 104 -7.72 10.83 -7.47
N LEU A 105 -8.36 9.87 -8.14
CA LEU A 105 -9.53 10.10 -8.98
C LEU A 105 -10.75 10.60 -8.18
N LEU A 106 -10.97 10.08 -6.97
CA LEU A 106 -12.02 10.55 -6.05
C LEU A 106 -11.78 11.99 -5.57
N GLY A 107 -10.56 12.48 -5.64
CA GLY A 107 -10.19 13.88 -5.38
C GLY A 107 -10.41 14.82 -6.59
N CYS A 108 -10.72 14.27 -7.78
CA CYS A 108 -11.03 15.02 -8.99
C CYS A 108 -12.54 15.29 -9.12
N ASP A 109 -12.96 15.93 -10.22
CA ASP A 109 -14.37 16.14 -10.52
C ASP A 109 -15.07 14.81 -10.86
N THR A 110 -15.77 14.23 -9.90
CA THR A 110 -16.55 13.01 -10.07
C THR A 110 -17.92 13.23 -10.74
N ALA A 111 -18.32 14.48 -11.01
CA ALA A 111 -19.50 14.81 -11.79
C ALA A 111 -19.21 14.76 -13.32
N ASP A 112 -17.92 14.84 -13.71
CA ASP A 112 -17.50 14.59 -15.09
C ASP A 112 -17.82 13.13 -15.48
N PRO A 113 -18.62 12.90 -16.55
CA PRO A 113 -19.06 11.56 -16.92
C PRO A 113 -17.91 10.59 -17.22
N ALA A 114 -16.80 11.07 -17.77
CA ALA A 114 -15.66 10.23 -18.11
C ALA A 114 -14.89 9.80 -16.85
N THR A 115 -14.73 10.69 -15.87
CA THR A 115 -14.13 10.36 -14.57
C THR A 115 -15.01 9.40 -13.77
N ALA A 116 -16.34 9.63 -13.76
CA ALA A 116 -17.30 8.72 -13.14
C ALA A 116 -17.27 7.32 -13.79
N ALA A 117 -17.26 7.25 -15.12
CA ALA A 117 -17.18 5.98 -15.87
C ALA A 117 -15.87 5.23 -15.58
N LEU A 118 -14.73 5.93 -15.48
CA LEU A 118 -13.45 5.32 -15.10
C LEU A 118 -13.50 4.74 -13.69
N LEU A 119 -14.03 5.49 -12.71
CA LEU A 119 -14.21 5.01 -11.34
C LEU A 119 -15.11 3.77 -11.28
N GLY A 120 -16.22 3.75 -12.05
CA GLY A 120 -17.10 2.59 -12.14
C GLY A 120 -16.38 1.34 -12.70
N ARG A 121 -15.58 1.50 -13.75
CA ARG A 121 -14.80 0.40 -14.34
C ARG A 121 -13.71 -0.12 -13.38
N LEU A 122 -13.08 0.78 -12.62
CA LEU A 122 -12.12 0.40 -11.58
C LEU A 122 -12.83 -0.37 -10.46
N ALA A 123 -13.97 0.12 -10.00
CA ALA A 123 -14.76 -0.53 -8.96
C ALA A 123 -15.24 -1.92 -9.35
N ALA A 124 -15.64 -2.11 -10.62
CA ALA A 124 -16.03 -3.41 -11.18
C ALA A 124 -14.84 -4.37 -11.42
N GLY A 125 -13.59 -3.91 -11.22
CA GLY A 125 -12.39 -4.70 -11.54
C GLY A 125 -12.12 -4.86 -13.04
N GLU A 126 -12.86 -4.15 -13.91
CA GLU A 126 -12.72 -4.18 -15.37
C GLU A 126 -11.51 -3.38 -15.87
N ALA A 127 -11.08 -2.39 -15.09
CA ALA A 127 -9.90 -1.60 -15.35
C ALA A 127 -8.94 -1.63 -14.17
N ARG A 128 -7.67 -1.32 -14.43
CA ARG A 128 -6.63 -1.06 -13.42
C ARG A 128 -5.99 0.27 -13.76
N ALA A 129 -5.76 1.08 -12.74
CA ALA A 129 -5.02 2.33 -12.87
C ALA A 129 -3.78 2.34 -11.98
N ALA A 130 -2.80 3.18 -12.33
CA ALA A 130 -1.68 3.47 -11.45
C ALA A 130 -1.48 4.98 -11.32
N LEU A 131 -1.16 5.45 -10.12
CA LEU A 131 -0.76 6.83 -9.88
C LEU A 131 0.73 6.95 -10.25
N ALA A 132 1.03 7.75 -11.27
CA ALA A 132 2.37 7.88 -11.84
C ALA A 132 3.27 8.79 -10.98
N VAL A 133 3.60 8.31 -9.79
CA VAL A 133 4.59 8.89 -8.88
C VAL A 133 5.59 7.79 -8.47
N PRO A 134 6.84 8.13 -8.12
CA PRO A 134 7.74 7.16 -7.50
C PRO A 134 7.08 6.54 -6.26
N LEU A 135 7.21 5.24 -6.05
CA LEU A 135 6.65 4.58 -4.85
C LEU A 135 7.18 5.20 -3.55
N SER A 136 8.35 5.83 -3.60
CA SER A 136 8.95 6.56 -2.47
C SER A 136 8.37 7.96 -2.23
N ALA A 137 7.50 8.47 -3.11
CA ALA A 137 6.86 9.78 -2.93
C ALA A 137 6.04 9.80 -1.64
N ALA A 138 6.27 10.79 -0.79
CA ALA A 138 5.65 10.88 0.53
C ALA A 138 4.62 12.01 0.59
N PRO A 139 3.62 11.91 1.48
CA PRO A 139 2.78 13.05 1.82
C PRO A 139 3.63 14.27 2.20
N GLY A 140 3.26 15.44 1.72
CA GLY A 140 3.98 16.69 1.96
C GLY A 140 5.25 16.89 1.12
N ASP A 141 5.55 16.06 0.10
CA ASP A 141 6.69 16.27 -0.83
C ASP A 141 6.49 17.44 -1.79
N GLY A 142 5.28 17.98 -1.84
CA GLY A 142 4.90 18.94 -2.86
C GLY A 142 4.54 18.27 -4.20
N PHE A 143 4.15 19.10 -5.16
CA PHE A 143 3.69 18.60 -6.46
C PHE A 143 4.88 18.27 -7.36
N PRO A 144 4.96 17.05 -7.97
CA PRO A 144 6.10 16.65 -8.78
C PRO A 144 6.20 17.44 -10.08
N ALA A 145 7.44 17.70 -10.53
CA ALA A 145 7.75 18.50 -11.71
C ALA A 145 8.46 17.72 -12.83
N THR A 146 8.52 16.40 -12.72
CA THR A 146 9.24 15.52 -13.66
C THR A 146 8.51 15.31 -14.99
N VAL A 147 7.19 15.56 -15.00
CA VAL A 147 6.36 15.52 -16.22
C VAL A 147 5.77 16.91 -16.45
N ARG A 148 5.75 17.32 -17.71
CA ARG A 148 5.15 18.59 -18.15
C ARG A 148 4.05 18.33 -19.15
N ALA A 149 2.98 19.11 -19.08
CA ALA A 149 1.92 19.15 -20.06
C ALA A 149 2.01 20.42 -20.91
N ASP A 150 1.82 20.32 -22.21
CA ASP A 150 1.65 21.48 -23.08
C ASP A 150 0.19 22.01 -23.04
N ALA A 151 -0.07 23.12 -23.75
CA ALA A 151 -1.40 23.71 -23.83
C ALA A 151 -2.49 22.80 -24.47
N GLY A 152 -2.06 21.75 -25.20
CA GLY A 152 -2.92 20.75 -25.81
C GLY A 152 -3.12 19.50 -24.93
N GLY A 153 -2.58 19.50 -23.70
CA GLY A 153 -2.66 18.36 -22.79
C GLY A 153 -1.74 17.19 -23.16
N ARG A 154 -0.68 17.45 -23.95
CA ARG A 154 0.32 16.44 -24.27
C ARG A 154 1.41 16.41 -23.21
N LEU A 155 1.70 15.23 -22.68
CA LEU A 155 2.64 15.04 -21.58
C LEU A 155 4.01 14.60 -22.09
N THR A 156 5.06 15.21 -21.55
CA THR A 156 6.46 14.86 -21.83
C THR A 156 7.24 14.82 -20.52
N GLY A 157 8.05 13.77 -20.34
CA GLY A 157 8.87 13.58 -19.15
C GLY A 157 9.01 12.12 -18.76
N ALA A 158 9.48 11.88 -17.54
CA ALA A 158 9.67 10.51 -17.04
C ALA A 158 9.36 10.44 -15.54
N VAL A 159 8.89 9.26 -15.12
CA VAL A 159 8.69 8.91 -13.70
C VAL A 159 9.25 7.52 -13.48
N THR A 160 10.12 7.38 -12.49
CA THR A 160 10.74 6.09 -12.16
C THR A 160 10.04 5.40 -11.01
N SER A 161 10.16 4.08 -10.95
CA SER A 161 9.72 3.26 -9.81
C SER A 161 8.23 3.41 -9.46
N VAL A 162 7.37 3.48 -10.47
CA VAL A 162 5.91 3.56 -10.30
C VAL A 162 5.35 2.18 -9.99
N ALA A 163 4.69 2.04 -8.84
CA ALA A 163 4.06 0.78 -8.45
C ALA A 163 2.85 0.45 -9.33
N ASP A 164 2.69 -0.84 -9.63
CA ASP A 164 1.54 -1.43 -10.32
C ASP A 164 1.30 -0.95 -11.77
N ALA A 165 2.17 -0.05 -12.29
CA ALA A 165 1.99 0.53 -13.63
C ALA A 165 2.17 -0.48 -14.77
N LEU A 166 2.91 -1.58 -14.58
CA LEU A 166 3.10 -2.61 -15.60
C LEU A 166 1.81 -3.29 -16.04
N THR A 167 0.79 -3.30 -15.18
CA THR A 167 -0.50 -3.94 -15.48
C THR A 167 -1.65 -2.94 -15.60
N ALA A 168 -1.38 -1.66 -15.42
CA ALA A 168 -2.37 -0.61 -15.53
C ALA A 168 -2.77 -0.39 -17.00
N GLY A 169 -4.07 -0.22 -17.23
CA GLY A 169 -4.59 0.27 -18.51
C GLY A 169 -4.66 1.79 -18.57
N VAL A 170 -4.66 2.43 -17.38
CA VAL A 170 -4.78 3.88 -17.21
C VAL A 170 -3.73 4.36 -16.22
N LEU A 171 -3.10 5.48 -16.53
CA LEU A 171 -2.18 6.20 -15.65
C LEU A 171 -2.83 7.51 -15.20
N VAL A 172 -2.81 7.79 -13.90
CA VAL A 172 -3.12 9.11 -13.32
C VAL A 172 -1.79 9.81 -13.13
N VAL A 173 -1.52 10.82 -13.96
CA VAL A 173 -0.20 11.43 -14.09
C VAL A 173 -0.21 12.86 -13.54
N PRO A 174 0.50 13.15 -12.44
CA PRO A 174 0.76 14.52 -12.03
C PRO A 174 1.73 15.19 -13.04
N ALA A 175 1.38 16.35 -13.57
CA ALA A 175 2.22 17.09 -14.50
C ALA A 175 2.06 18.61 -14.30
N LEU A 176 3.14 19.35 -14.56
CA LEU A 176 3.09 20.82 -14.59
C LEU A 176 2.69 21.29 -15.99
N GLY A 177 1.48 21.85 -16.08
CA GLY A 177 0.96 22.50 -17.27
C GLY A 177 1.25 24.01 -17.31
N PRO A 178 0.82 24.70 -18.38
CA PRO A 178 0.97 26.16 -18.49
C PRO A 178 0.26 26.94 -17.37
N GLU A 179 -0.82 26.38 -16.84
CA GLU A 179 -1.64 26.97 -15.76
C GLU A 179 -1.25 26.45 -14.36
N GLY A 180 -0.15 25.68 -14.24
CA GLY A 180 0.36 25.12 -13.00
C GLY A 180 0.12 23.62 -12.85
N PRO A 181 -0.02 23.10 -11.61
CA PRO A 181 -0.25 21.69 -11.31
C PRO A 181 -1.50 21.14 -12.00
N GLY A 182 -1.41 19.90 -12.52
CA GLY A 182 -2.55 19.20 -13.10
C GLY A 182 -2.43 17.69 -12.94
N LEU A 183 -3.54 17.01 -12.67
CA LEU A 183 -3.66 15.56 -12.78
C LEU A 183 -4.26 15.20 -14.13
N TYR A 184 -3.63 14.28 -14.83
CA TYR A 184 -4.03 13.87 -16.17
C TYR A 184 -4.31 12.37 -16.23
N GLU A 185 -5.38 11.98 -16.90
CA GLU A 185 -5.61 10.62 -17.34
C GLU A 185 -4.85 10.37 -18.63
N VAL A 186 -4.04 9.33 -18.65
CA VAL A 186 -3.26 8.89 -19.82
C VAL A 186 -3.50 7.40 -20.01
N ALA A 187 -3.85 6.96 -21.23
CA ALA A 187 -3.86 5.54 -21.54
C ALA A 187 -2.43 4.98 -21.39
N ALA A 188 -2.25 3.87 -20.66
CA ALA A 188 -0.93 3.33 -20.39
C ALA A 188 -0.13 3.01 -21.66
N ALA A 189 -0.81 2.65 -22.74
CA ALA A 189 -0.21 2.43 -24.06
C ALA A 189 0.45 3.68 -24.69
N GLN A 190 0.18 4.88 -24.17
CA GLN A 190 0.82 6.14 -24.60
C GLN A 190 2.17 6.41 -23.90
N ALA A 191 2.52 5.61 -22.89
CA ALA A 191 3.80 5.69 -22.20
C ALA A 191 4.68 4.50 -22.56
N ALA A 192 5.98 4.75 -22.80
CA ALA A 192 6.95 3.67 -22.77
C ALA A 192 7.17 3.22 -21.32
N SER A 193 7.08 1.93 -21.08
CA SER A 193 7.19 1.33 -19.75
C SER A 193 8.30 0.29 -19.74
N GLU A 194 9.21 0.41 -18.77
CA GLU A 194 10.31 -0.53 -18.54
C GLU A 194 10.25 -1.04 -17.11
N ARG A 195 10.53 -2.34 -16.90
CA ARG A 195 10.60 -2.94 -15.58
C ARG A 195 12.03 -2.82 -15.03
N PRO A 196 12.28 -2.00 -14.01
CA PRO A 196 13.59 -1.94 -13.36
C PRO A 196 13.86 -3.19 -12.52
N VAL A 197 15.13 -3.41 -12.21
CA VAL A 197 15.52 -4.43 -11.21
C VAL A 197 15.07 -3.94 -9.84
N SER A 198 14.24 -4.71 -9.16
CA SER A 198 13.68 -4.40 -7.84
C SER A 198 14.00 -5.49 -6.83
N LEU A 199 14.13 -5.12 -5.56
CA LEU A 199 14.32 -6.05 -4.46
C LEU A 199 13.07 -6.91 -4.22
N ASP A 200 11.90 -6.27 -4.16
CA ASP A 200 10.61 -6.94 -4.02
C ASP A 200 9.99 -7.18 -5.40
N LEU A 201 9.90 -8.44 -5.77
CA LEU A 201 9.29 -8.86 -7.02
C LEU A 201 7.78 -9.10 -6.89
N THR A 202 7.24 -9.10 -5.66
CA THR A 202 5.79 -9.27 -5.41
C THR A 202 5.00 -7.99 -5.58
N ARG A 203 5.69 -6.81 -5.65
CA ARG A 203 5.15 -5.52 -6.10
C ARG A 203 6.05 -4.96 -7.19
N PRO A 204 5.85 -5.35 -8.47
CA PRO A 204 6.67 -4.87 -9.56
C PRO A 204 6.55 -3.36 -9.76
N LEU A 205 7.67 -2.74 -10.08
CA LEU A 205 7.77 -1.33 -10.39
C LEU A 205 7.93 -1.14 -11.90
N ALA A 206 7.56 0.05 -12.40
CA ALA A 206 7.81 0.48 -13.76
C ALA A 206 8.49 1.85 -13.79
N ASP A 207 9.43 2.02 -14.72
CA ASP A 207 9.90 3.32 -15.17
C ASP A 207 9.08 3.72 -16.38
N LEU A 208 8.45 4.90 -16.30
CA LEU A 208 7.55 5.43 -17.32
C LEU A 208 8.22 6.59 -18.05
N ARG A 209 8.06 6.63 -19.39
CA ARG A 209 8.48 7.75 -20.23
C ARG A 209 7.32 8.20 -21.10
N PHE A 210 7.05 9.48 -21.08
CA PHE A 210 6.05 10.16 -21.88
C PHE A 210 6.72 10.98 -22.97
N ASP A 211 6.30 10.82 -24.21
CA ASP A 211 6.77 11.57 -25.38
C ASP A 211 5.55 12.13 -26.11
N ALA A 212 5.16 13.34 -25.75
CA ALA A 212 3.94 13.99 -26.20
C ALA A 212 2.68 13.10 -26.07
N ALA A 213 2.61 12.30 -24.98
CA ALA A 213 1.51 11.41 -24.70
C ALA A 213 0.21 12.19 -24.49
N ALA A 214 -0.87 11.80 -25.17
CA ALA A 214 -2.16 12.48 -25.03
C ALA A 214 -2.74 12.23 -23.63
N GLY A 215 -3.04 13.30 -22.91
CA GLY A 215 -3.65 13.27 -21.58
C GLY A 215 -4.92 14.09 -21.49
N ARG A 216 -5.90 13.60 -20.75
CA ARG A 216 -7.11 14.33 -20.38
C ARG A 216 -6.93 14.93 -18.99
N LEU A 217 -7.11 16.24 -18.86
CA LEU A 217 -7.04 16.90 -17.56
C LEU A 217 -8.20 16.42 -16.67
N LEU A 218 -7.87 15.96 -15.46
CA LEU A 218 -8.80 15.49 -14.43
C LEU A 218 -9.07 16.56 -13.37
N ALA A 219 -8.00 17.24 -12.95
CA ALA A 219 -8.03 18.33 -11.98
C ALA A 219 -6.86 19.28 -12.24
N GLY A 220 -7.02 20.56 -11.96
CA GLY A 220 -5.98 21.60 -12.10
C GLY A 220 -5.80 22.42 -10.84
N GLY A 221 -4.65 23.12 -10.72
CA GLY A 221 -4.35 24.00 -9.61
C GLY A 221 -4.38 23.30 -8.25
N ASP A 222 -4.96 23.99 -7.27
CA ASP A 222 -5.04 23.50 -5.87
C ASP A 222 -5.83 22.20 -5.75
N SER A 223 -6.81 21.94 -6.63
CA SER A 223 -7.57 20.69 -6.63
C SER A 223 -6.68 19.50 -7.02
N ALA A 224 -5.76 19.67 -7.99
CA ALA A 224 -4.80 18.62 -8.36
C ALA A 224 -3.82 18.33 -7.22
N VAL A 225 -3.34 19.38 -6.54
CA VAL A 225 -2.45 19.24 -5.38
C VAL A 225 -3.16 18.50 -4.24
N ALA A 226 -4.39 18.91 -3.91
CA ALA A 226 -5.17 18.28 -2.84
C ALA A 226 -5.51 16.80 -3.15
N ALA A 227 -5.87 16.48 -4.40
CA ALA A 227 -6.17 15.12 -4.82
C ALA A 227 -4.93 14.20 -4.72
N LEU A 228 -3.76 14.68 -5.14
CA LEU A 228 -2.50 13.96 -5.01
C LEU A 228 -2.13 13.74 -3.54
N GLU A 229 -2.19 14.79 -2.72
CA GLU A 229 -1.86 14.70 -1.28
C GLU A 229 -2.78 13.72 -0.56
N ARG A 230 -4.08 13.77 -0.86
CA ARG A 230 -5.06 12.82 -0.32
C ARG A 230 -4.71 11.37 -0.70
N ALA A 231 -4.32 11.13 -1.95
CA ALA A 231 -3.93 9.79 -2.39
C ALA A 231 -2.69 9.28 -1.65
N LEU A 232 -1.68 10.14 -1.47
CA LEU A 232 -0.45 9.78 -0.76
C LEU A 232 -0.71 9.55 0.74
N LEU A 233 -1.50 10.38 1.40
CA LEU A 233 -1.90 10.19 2.80
C LEU A 233 -2.69 8.90 3.00
N THR A 234 -3.69 8.66 2.15
CA THR A 234 -4.50 7.43 2.21
C THR A 234 -3.62 6.20 1.96
N GLY A 235 -2.77 6.26 0.94
CA GLY A 235 -1.83 5.18 0.63
C GLY A 235 -0.88 4.88 1.77
N ALA A 236 -0.26 5.90 2.36
CA ALA A 236 0.67 5.74 3.47
C ALA A 236 -0.01 5.16 4.72
N GLY A 237 -1.19 5.68 5.09
CA GLY A 237 -1.93 5.16 6.25
C GLY A 237 -2.37 3.71 6.07
N LEU A 238 -2.83 3.34 4.88
CA LEU A 238 -3.25 1.98 4.57
C LEU A 238 -2.08 1.01 4.35
N LEU A 239 -0.93 1.48 3.87
CA LEU A 239 0.31 0.68 3.80
C LEU A 239 0.73 0.16 5.17
N ALA A 240 0.48 0.92 6.25
CA ALA A 240 0.74 0.45 7.61
C ALA A 240 -0.01 -0.85 7.94
N SER A 241 -1.22 -1.05 7.40
CA SER A 241 -1.96 -2.29 7.59
C SER A 241 -1.36 -3.47 6.82
N GLU A 242 -0.83 -3.25 5.61
CA GLU A 242 -0.07 -4.27 4.88
C GLU A 242 1.20 -4.67 5.64
N GLN A 243 1.96 -3.69 6.13
CA GLN A 243 3.16 -3.92 6.94
C GLN A 243 2.85 -4.66 8.25
N LEU A 244 1.68 -4.39 8.87
CA LEU A 244 1.19 -5.14 10.03
C LEU A 244 0.95 -6.62 9.67
N GLY A 245 0.30 -6.89 8.54
CA GLY A 245 0.08 -8.26 8.05
C GLY A 245 1.38 -9.03 7.84
N LEU A 246 2.38 -8.37 7.24
CA LEU A 246 3.75 -8.90 7.10
C LEU A 246 4.37 -9.26 8.46
N ALA A 247 4.33 -8.33 9.40
CA ALA A 247 4.92 -8.52 10.74
C ALA A 247 4.22 -9.65 11.49
N GLN A 248 2.89 -9.72 11.42
CA GLN A 248 2.10 -10.77 12.07
C GLN A 248 2.47 -12.15 11.50
N TRP A 249 2.52 -12.30 10.16
CA TRP A 249 2.92 -13.56 9.54
C TRP A 249 4.33 -13.99 9.97
N CYS A 250 5.30 -13.06 9.97
CA CYS A 250 6.67 -13.34 10.38
C CYS A 250 6.73 -13.86 11.83
N LEU A 251 5.96 -13.27 12.74
CA LEU A 251 5.87 -13.70 14.13
C LEU A 251 5.25 -15.10 14.23
N ASP A 252 4.08 -15.31 13.63
CA ASP A 252 3.31 -16.56 13.73
C ASP A 252 4.09 -17.73 13.13
N GLU A 253 4.68 -17.55 11.95
CA GLU A 253 5.47 -18.57 11.28
C GLU A 253 6.73 -18.93 12.08
N THR A 254 7.40 -17.93 12.66
CA THR A 254 8.57 -18.16 13.49
C THR A 254 8.22 -18.92 14.77
N VAL A 255 7.12 -18.58 15.44
CA VAL A 255 6.61 -19.32 16.59
C VAL A 255 6.30 -20.77 16.22
N ARG A 256 5.59 -20.98 15.09
CA ARG A 256 5.27 -22.30 14.56
C ARG A 256 6.52 -23.12 14.29
N TYR A 257 7.49 -22.57 13.57
CA TYR A 257 8.75 -23.24 13.22
C TYR A 257 9.55 -23.62 14.47
N LEU A 258 9.76 -22.70 15.40
CA LEU A 258 10.52 -22.96 16.63
C LEU A 258 9.80 -23.94 17.57
N GLY A 259 8.47 -24.01 17.50
CA GLY A 259 7.65 -24.99 18.21
C GLY A 259 7.80 -26.43 17.69
N GLN A 260 8.26 -26.60 16.44
CA GLN A 260 8.44 -27.92 15.80
C GLN A 260 9.91 -28.33 15.70
N ARG A 261 10.83 -27.40 15.45
CA ARG A 261 12.25 -27.68 15.25
C ARG A 261 12.90 -28.21 16.53
N ARG A 262 13.65 -29.31 16.40
CA ARG A 262 14.38 -29.95 17.49
C ARG A 262 15.89 -29.83 17.28
N GLN A 263 16.59 -29.37 18.31
CA GLN A 263 18.07 -29.38 18.44
C GLN A 263 18.46 -29.51 19.91
N PHE A 264 19.66 -29.97 20.19
CA PHE A 264 20.16 -30.12 21.56
C PHE A 264 19.22 -30.94 22.46
N GLY A 265 18.61 -32.01 21.90
CA GLY A 265 17.72 -32.91 22.61
C GLY A 265 16.32 -32.36 22.97
N ARG A 266 15.96 -31.13 22.55
CA ARG A 266 14.67 -30.50 22.85
C ARG A 266 14.16 -29.63 21.71
N VAL A 267 12.92 -29.16 21.84
CA VAL A 267 12.33 -28.18 20.94
C VAL A 267 13.06 -26.84 21.06
N VAL A 268 13.47 -26.26 19.93
CA VAL A 268 14.26 -25.01 19.90
C VAL A 268 13.53 -23.85 20.57
N GLY A 269 12.22 -23.75 20.39
CA GLY A 269 11.37 -22.74 21.07
C GLY A 269 11.29 -22.88 22.61
N SER A 270 11.85 -23.97 23.19
CA SER A 270 11.94 -24.13 24.64
C SER A 270 13.06 -23.29 25.27
N PHE A 271 14.01 -22.75 24.49
CA PHE A 271 15.08 -21.90 25.01
C PHE A 271 14.53 -20.53 25.42
N GLN A 272 14.83 -20.12 26.66
CA GLN A 272 14.29 -18.90 27.24
C GLN A 272 14.68 -17.65 26.44
N ALA A 273 15.92 -17.56 25.97
CA ALA A 273 16.39 -16.42 25.17
C ALA A 273 15.54 -16.21 23.88
N LEU A 274 15.09 -17.29 23.23
CA LEU A 274 14.25 -17.20 22.03
C LEU A 274 12.82 -16.79 22.39
N LYS A 275 12.29 -17.30 23.51
CA LYS A 275 10.96 -16.89 24.02
C LYS A 275 10.92 -15.39 24.32
N HIS A 276 11.96 -14.84 24.93
CA HIS A 276 12.03 -13.41 25.24
C HIS A 276 12.05 -12.56 23.96
N ARG A 277 12.87 -12.92 22.97
CA ARG A 277 12.91 -12.24 21.68
C ARG A 277 11.52 -12.22 20.99
N LEU A 278 10.83 -13.37 21.01
CA LEU A 278 9.48 -13.45 20.43
C LEU A 278 8.44 -12.69 21.25
N ALA A 279 8.58 -12.63 22.58
CA ALA A 279 7.71 -11.82 23.43
C ALA A 279 7.87 -10.31 23.16
N ASP A 280 9.12 -9.84 23.00
CA ASP A 280 9.41 -8.47 22.62
C ASP A 280 8.83 -8.14 21.24
N LEU A 281 9.03 -9.04 20.26
CA LEU A 281 8.46 -8.87 18.93
C LEU A 281 6.92 -8.87 18.96
N TRP A 282 6.31 -9.71 19.78
CA TRP A 282 4.85 -9.71 19.96
C TRP A 282 4.33 -8.38 20.49
N LEU A 283 5.03 -7.76 21.47
CA LEU A 283 4.67 -6.43 21.98
C LEU A 283 4.75 -5.36 20.88
N ASP A 284 5.81 -5.41 20.05
CA ASP A 284 5.96 -4.50 18.92
C ASP A 284 4.80 -4.66 17.93
N VAL A 285 4.43 -5.90 17.57
CA VAL A 285 3.32 -6.19 16.63
C VAL A 285 1.97 -5.75 17.19
N VAL A 286 1.72 -5.95 18.50
CA VAL A 286 0.48 -5.47 19.14
C VAL A 286 0.40 -3.95 19.09
N SER A 287 1.49 -3.26 19.36
CA SER A 287 1.56 -1.79 19.29
C SER A 287 1.41 -1.29 17.84
N ALA A 288 2.03 -1.98 16.87
CA ALA A 288 1.89 -1.69 15.45
C ALA A 288 0.43 -1.83 14.98
N ARG A 289 -0.28 -2.85 15.48
CA ARG A 289 -1.71 -3.04 15.20
C ARG A 289 -2.54 -1.86 15.67
N ALA A 290 -2.30 -1.36 16.88
CA ALA A 290 -3.01 -0.20 17.40
C ALA A 290 -2.75 1.04 16.52
N ALA A 291 -1.50 1.28 16.11
CA ALA A 291 -1.13 2.42 15.27
C ALA A 291 -1.75 2.33 13.85
N ALA A 292 -1.69 1.16 13.20
CA ALA A 292 -2.26 0.94 11.87
C ALA A 292 -3.79 1.10 11.87
N ARG A 293 -4.48 0.51 12.85
CA ARG A 293 -5.94 0.62 12.99
C ARG A 293 -6.39 2.03 13.32
N ASN A 294 -5.63 2.75 14.14
CA ASN A 294 -5.90 4.16 14.41
C ASN A 294 -5.82 4.98 13.11
N ALA A 295 -4.77 4.80 12.30
CA ALA A 295 -4.64 5.50 11.02
C ALA A 295 -5.80 5.18 10.07
N ALA A 296 -6.19 3.90 9.96
CA ALA A 296 -7.35 3.49 9.16
C ALA A 296 -8.66 4.10 9.67
N GLY A 297 -8.88 4.15 11.00
CA GLY A 297 -10.05 4.77 11.62
C GLY A 297 -10.13 6.27 11.38
N VAL A 298 -9.02 6.98 11.50
CA VAL A 298 -8.95 8.43 11.21
C VAL A 298 -9.17 8.71 9.72
N LEU A 299 -8.60 7.89 8.82
CA LEU A 299 -8.85 7.98 7.38
C LEU A 299 -10.31 7.70 7.02
N ALA A 300 -10.97 6.78 7.72
CA ALA A 300 -12.39 6.47 7.51
C ALA A 300 -13.33 7.62 7.89
N ALA A 301 -12.91 8.46 8.83
CA ALA A 301 -13.66 9.64 9.25
C ALA A 301 -13.42 10.88 8.36
N TRP A 302 -12.68 10.74 7.26
CA TRP A 302 -12.44 11.84 6.31
C TRP A 302 -13.75 12.33 5.66
N PRO A 303 -14.01 13.66 5.52
CA PRO A 303 -13.14 14.80 5.83
C PRO A 303 -13.20 15.22 7.29
N SER A 304 -12.24 14.76 8.09
CA SER A 304 -11.97 15.24 9.44
C SER A 304 -10.86 16.30 9.40
N ASP A 305 -10.34 16.71 10.54
CA ASP A 305 -9.22 17.64 10.59
C ASP A 305 -8.01 17.08 9.80
N PRO A 306 -7.53 17.75 8.74
CA PRO A 306 -6.37 17.32 7.96
C PRO A 306 -5.10 17.14 8.80
N ALA A 307 -4.96 17.90 9.88
CA ALA A 307 -3.83 17.79 10.81
C ALA A 307 -3.89 16.47 11.60
N GLU A 308 -5.07 16.05 12.03
CA GLU A 308 -5.28 14.77 12.71
C GLU A 308 -4.96 13.59 11.78
N VAL A 309 -5.40 13.65 10.52
CA VAL A 309 -5.09 12.62 9.52
C VAL A 309 -3.57 12.53 9.29
N SER A 310 -2.92 13.66 9.05
CA SER A 310 -1.46 13.71 8.84
C SER A 310 -0.69 13.16 10.04
N LEU A 311 -1.13 13.49 11.25
CA LEU A 311 -0.54 13.01 12.51
C LEU A 311 -0.70 11.49 12.65
N ALA A 312 -1.91 10.96 12.46
CA ALA A 312 -2.18 9.53 12.60
C ALA A 312 -1.42 8.70 11.56
N VAL A 313 -1.38 9.15 10.30
CA VAL A 313 -0.64 8.50 9.21
C VAL A 313 0.87 8.52 9.48
N ALA A 314 1.42 9.68 9.86
CA ALA A 314 2.84 9.81 10.15
C ALA A 314 3.25 8.95 11.36
N LEU A 315 2.41 8.87 12.42
CA LEU A 315 2.63 8.00 13.58
C LEU A 315 2.66 6.53 13.16
N ALA A 316 1.67 6.10 12.36
CA ALA A 316 1.59 4.71 11.90
C ALA A 316 2.83 4.32 11.10
N GLN A 317 3.23 5.11 10.09
CA GLN A 317 4.41 4.82 9.28
C GLN A 317 5.72 4.90 10.06
N ALA A 318 5.86 5.85 10.99
CA ALA A 318 7.05 6.00 11.83
C ALA A 318 7.26 4.79 12.76
N TYR A 319 6.19 4.09 13.14
CA TYR A 319 6.24 2.97 14.07
C TYR A 319 6.10 1.60 13.38
N VAL A 320 5.09 1.41 12.53
CA VAL A 320 4.77 0.09 11.94
C VAL A 320 5.83 -0.36 10.95
N SER A 321 6.33 0.55 10.13
CA SER A 321 7.32 0.22 9.09
C SER A 321 8.62 -0.39 9.68
N PRO A 322 9.28 0.19 10.70
CA PRO A 322 10.42 -0.46 11.35
C PRO A 322 10.07 -1.80 12.04
N VAL A 323 8.86 -1.93 12.58
CA VAL A 323 8.40 -3.18 13.20
C VAL A 323 8.28 -4.29 12.17
N ALA A 324 7.74 -4.00 10.98
CA ALA A 324 7.64 -4.99 9.90
C ALA A 324 9.02 -5.47 9.44
N VAL A 325 9.97 -4.56 9.29
CA VAL A 325 11.36 -4.90 8.96
C VAL A 325 11.98 -5.75 10.05
N ARG A 326 11.88 -5.34 11.31
CA ARG A 326 12.40 -6.11 12.45
C ARG A 326 11.78 -7.50 12.53
N ALA A 327 10.47 -7.63 12.33
CA ALA A 327 9.78 -8.91 12.34
C ALA A 327 10.32 -9.85 11.26
N ALA A 328 10.55 -9.35 10.06
CA ALA A 328 11.10 -10.13 8.96
C ALA A 328 12.57 -10.53 9.20
N GLU A 329 13.40 -9.62 9.72
CA GLU A 329 14.80 -9.90 10.08
C GLU A 329 14.90 -10.93 11.21
N GLU A 330 14.06 -10.82 12.26
CA GLU A 330 13.97 -11.80 13.34
C GLU A 330 13.50 -13.17 12.80
N ALA A 331 12.52 -13.18 11.90
CA ALA A 331 12.07 -14.42 11.27
C ALA A 331 13.21 -15.10 10.49
N VAL A 332 13.95 -14.38 9.65
CA VAL A 332 15.12 -14.92 8.93
C VAL A 332 16.15 -15.48 9.92
N GLN A 333 16.49 -14.70 10.95
CA GLN A 333 17.50 -15.10 11.95
C GLN A 333 17.08 -16.36 12.72
N LEU A 334 15.81 -16.43 13.13
CA LEU A 334 15.32 -17.53 14.00
C LEU A 334 15.01 -18.82 13.21
N HIS A 335 14.85 -18.74 11.90
CA HIS A 335 14.82 -19.92 11.01
C HIS A 335 16.22 -20.51 10.75
N GLY A 336 17.30 -19.75 11.02
CA GLY A 336 18.67 -20.18 10.77
C GLY A 336 18.94 -20.40 9.29
N GLY A 337 19.68 -21.44 8.94
CA GLY A 337 20.10 -21.69 7.56
C GLY A 337 18.96 -21.71 6.53
N ILE A 338 17.82 -22.29 6.86
CA ILE A 338 16.67 -22.36 5.92
C ILE A 338 16.08 -20.98 5.63
N GLY A 339 16.12 -20.04 6.59
CA GLY A 339 15.65 -18.68 6.40
C GLY A 339 16.43 -17.88 5.36
N MET A 340 17.64 -18.35 5.01
CA MET A 340 18.50 -17.75 3.97
C MET A 340 18.35 -18.41 2.60
N THR A 341 17.42 -19.35 2.45
CA THR A 341 17.22 -20.11 1.20
C THR A 341 15.92 -19.73 0.50
N TRP A 342 15.81 -20.07 -0.78
CA TRP A 342 14.58 -19.94 -1.55
C TRP A 342 13.52 -20.99 -1.19
N GLU A 343 13.89 -22.01 -0.41
CA GLU A 343 12.98 -23.07 0.03
C GLU A 343 11.97 -22.60 1.08
N HIS A 344 12.30 -21.53 1.83
CA HIS A 344 11.44 -20.96 2.86
C HIS A 344 10.93 -19.57 2.45
N PRO A 345 9.62 -19.27 2.62
CA PRO A 345 9.03 -18.03 2.13
C PRO A 345 9.51 -16.74 2.82
N VAL A 346 10.16 -16.82 3.96
CA VAL A 346 10.53 -15.65 4.80
C VAL A 346 11.32 -14.58 4.04
N HIS A 347 12.09 -14.96 3.01
CA HIS A 347 12.81 -14.00 2.17
C HIS A 347 11.88 -13.07 1.37
N LEU A 348 10.66 -13.51 1.01
CA LEU A 348 9.67 -12.68 0.34
C LEU A 348 9.19 -11.58 1.27
N TYR A 349 8.92 -11.94 2.53
CA TYR A 349 8.48 -11.00 3.56
C TYR A 349 9.57 -9.98 3.90
N LEU A 350 10.83 -10.40 4.00
CA LEU A 350 11.95 -9.47 4.21
C LEU A 350 12.08 -8.47 3.06
N LYS A 351 12.01 -8.94 1.81
CA LYS A 351 12.11 -8.10 0.63
C LYS A 351 10.94 -7.10 0.54
N ARG A 352 9.71 -7.55 0.80
CA ARG A 352 8.53 -6.70 0.85
C ARG A 352 8.65 -5.68 1.99
N ALA A 353 9.01 -6.08 3.21
CA ALA A 353 9.17 -5.18 4.34
C ALA A 353 10.22 -4.09 4.07
N LYS A 354 11.36 -4.45 3.43
CA LYS A 354 12.40 -3.47 3.04
C LYS A 354 11.94 -2.53 1.93
N ALA A 355 11.16 -2.99 0.97
CA ALA A 355 10.56 -2.13 -0.05
C ALA A 355 9.52 -1.18 0.55
N ASP A 356 8.68 -1.68 1.44
CA ASP A 356 7.64 -0.90 2.12
C ASP A 356 8.23 0.11 3.13
N GLU A 357 9.45 -0.12 3.65
CA GLU A 357 10.15 0.83 4.54
C GLU A 357 10.46 2.17 3.84
N ILE A 358 10.61 2.15 2.52
CA ILE A 358 10.87 3.36 1.73
C ILE A 358 9.62 3.84 0.97
N ALA A 359 8.59 3.00 0.85
CA ALA A 359 7.36 3.34 0.16
C ALA A 359 6.58 4.42 0.91
N LEU A 360 6.07 5.40 0.14
CA LEU A 360 5.25 6.52 0.64
C LEU A 360 5.91 7.29 1.79
N GLY A 361 7.24 7.29 1.81
CA GLY A 361 8.08 7.98 2.79
C GLY A 361 8.72 7.05 3.81
N THR A 362 10.00 7.30 4.10
CA THR A 362 10.75 6.55 5.10
C THR A 362 10.27 6.84 6.53
N PRO A 363 10.49 5.93 7.50
CA PRO A 363 10.19 6.18 8.93
C PRO A 363 10.83 7.47 9.46
N GLY A 364 12.05 7.80 9.01
CA GLY A 364 12.75 9.03 9.39
C GLY A 364 12.05 10.28 8.87
N ARG A 365 11.45 10.22 7.67
CA ARG A 365 10.64 11.30 7.11
C ARG A 365 9.36 11.49 7.92
N HIS A 366 8.63 10.42 8.20
CA HIS A 366 7.40 10.48 8.99
C HIS A 366 7.65 10.97 10.43
N ARG A 367 8.78 10.60 11.06
CA ARG A 367 9.16 11.18 12.36
C ARG A 367 9.39 12.70 12.29
N ARG A 368 10.02 13.19 11.21
CA ARG A 368 10.16 14.64 11.02
C ARG A 368 8.80 15.33 10.83
N ALA A 369 7.88 14.70 10.10
CA ALA A 369 6.52 15.23 9.95
C ALA A 369 5.76 15.31 11.28
N LEU A 370 6.02 14.38 12.22
CA LEU A 370 5.45 14.41 13.57
C LEU A 370 5.99 15.56 14.43
N ALA A 371 7.22 16.01 14.22
CA ALA A 371 7.85 17.01 15.07
C ALA A 371 7.10 18.35 15.05
N VAL A 372 6.56 18.74 13.91
CA VAL A 372 5.87 20.02 13.73
C VAL A 372 4.57 20.11 14.55
N PRO A 373 3.60 19.18 14.44
CA PRO A 373 2.33 19.28 15.18
C PRO A 373 2.46 19.03 16.68
N VAL A 374 3.57 18.43 17.14
CA VAL A 374 3.81 18.20 18.58
C VAL A 374 4.83 19.17 19.19
N ASP A 375 5.19 20.21 18.45
CA ASP A 375 6.07 21.31 18.89
C ASP A 375 7.43 20.82 19.45
N LEU A 376 8.01 19.79 18.81
CA LEU A 376 9.35 19.32 19.14
C LEU A 376 10.39 20.19 18.43
N PRO A 377 11.47 20.60 19.13
CA PRO A 377 12.55 21.33 18.49
C PRO A 377 13.21 20.45 17.40
N PRO A 378 13.70 21.08 16.29
CA PRO A 378 14.45 20.34 15.29
C PRO A 378 15.65 19.65 15.92
N ALA A 379 15.96 18.44 15.44
CA ALA A 379 17.19 17.76 15.87
C ALA A 379 18.41 18.62 15.51
N ALA A 380 19.28 18.82 16.48
CA ALA A 380 20.52 19.57 16.31
C ALA A 380 21.49 18.86 15.36
#